data_f1bdd067319b0cab02a876579908b92f
#
_entry.id   f1bdd067319b0cab02a876579908b92f
#
_cell.length_a   1.000
_cell.length_b   1.000
_cell.length_c   1.000
_cell.angle_alpha   90.00
_cell.angle_beta   90.00
_cell.angle_gamma   90.00
#
_symmetry.space_group_name_H-M   'P 1'
#
loop_
_entity.id
_entity.type
_entity.pdbx_description
1 polymer ?
#
loop_
_entity_poly.entity_id
_entity_poly.type
_entity_poly.pdbx_seq_one_letter_code
_entity_poly.pdbx_strand_id
1 'polypeptide(L)'
;MHAVPSATDTLLTVAEPTRLRILNCLAAAPLFVSDLQAVLDLPQPTVSRHLQVLRKAELVRDTPVAQFVLYRLRRDIGTHGRLLSAILDAVVQDDADMRTERDRAAERSRSHTRTRVAGPVADRTPARTKRPT
;
A
#
# COMPACT_ATOMS: atom_id res chain seq x y z
N MET A 1 -10.03 -20.35 -15.56
CA MET A 1 -9.86 -19.12 -16.31
C MET A 1 -10.31 -17.92 -15.51
N HIS A 2 -9.55 -16.90 -15.55
CA HIS A 2 -9.76 -15.74 -14.69
C HIS A 2 -10.40 -14.60 -15.48
N ALA A 3 -11.61 -14.24 -15.12
CA ALA A 3 -12.32 -13.17 -15.81
C ALA A 3 -11.89 -11.81 -15.27
N VAL A 4 -11.88 -10.82 -16.14
CA VAL A 4 -11.66 -9.44 -15.73
C VAL A 4 -12.84 -8.99 -14.86
N PRO A 5 -12.61 -8.39 -13.69
CA PRO A 5 -13.71 -7.95 -12.84
C PRO A 5 -14.55 -6.89 -13.54
N SER A 6 -15.85 -6.93 -13.32
CA SER A 6 -16.75 -5.91 -13.86
C SER A 6 -16.62 -4.61 -13.07
N ALA A 7 -17.10 -3.51 -13.65
CA ALA A 7 -17.14 -2.23 -12.94
C ALA A 7 -17.94 -2.33 -11.64
N THR A 8 -19.05 -3.10 -11.66
CA THR A 8 -19.85 -3.32 -10.46
C THR A 8 -19.05 -4.04 -9.39
N ASP A 9 -18.29 -5.08 -9.76
CA ASP A 9 -17.45 -5.81 -8.82
C ASP A 9 -16.42 -4.88 -8.19
N THR A 10 -15.79 -4.04 -9.00
CA THR A 10 -14.81 -3.07 -8.53
C THR A 10 -15.45 -2.10 -7.55
N LEU A 11 -16.60 -1.55 -7.89
CA LEU A 11 -17.30 -0.60 -7.02
C LEU A 11 -17.67 -1.23 -5.68
N LEU A 12 -18.19 -2.46 -5.69
CA LEU A 12 -18.57 -3.14 -4.46
C LEU A 12 -17.36 -3.42 -3.58
N THR A 13 -16.25 -3.80 -4.18
CA THR A 13 -15.02 -4.05 -3.43
C THR A 13 -14.49 -2.77 -2.80
N VAL A 14 -14.47 -1.68 -3.54
CA VAL A 14 -13.92 -0.40 -3.09
C VAL A 14 -14.83 0.28 -2.08
N ALA A 15 -16.13 -0.02 -2.08
CA ALA A 15 -17.11 0.65 -1.23
C ALA A 15 -16.93 0.35 0.26
N GLU A 16 -16.19 -0.69 0.63
CA GLU A 16 -15.97 -1.01 2.04
C GLU A 16 -14.93 -0.03 2.60
N PRO A 17 -15.23 0.65 3.75
CA PRO A 17 -14.39 1.77 4.21
C PRO A 17 -12.92 1.42 4.45
N THR A 18 -12.62 0.28 5.05
CA THR A 18 -11.24 -0.09 5.34
C THR A 18 -10.47 -0.36 4.05
N ARG A 19 -11.10 -1.04 3.09
CA ARG A 19 -10.46 -1.28 1.81
C ARG A 19 -10.19 0.02 1.06
N LEU A 20 -11.13 0.95 1.13
CA LEU A 20 -10.92 2.27 0.50
C LEU A 20 -9.73 3.00 1.13
N ARG A 21 -9.60 2.95 2.46
CA ARG A 21 -8.46 3.55 3.14
C ARG A 21 -7.14 2.90 2.73
N ILE A 22 -7.11 1.59 2.60
CA ILE A 22 -5.90 0.87 2.15
C ILE A 22 -5.53 1.32 0.74
N LEU A 23 -6.49 1.34 -0.18
CA LEU A 23 -6.24 1.77 -1.55
C LEU A 23 -5.76 3.20 -1.60
N ASN A 24 -6.32 4.07 -0.76
CA ASN A 24 -5.90 5.46 -0.65
C ASN A 24 -4.43 5.59 -0.23
N CYS A 25 -4.00 4.79 0.73
CA CYS A 25 -2.59 4.77 1.15
C CYS A 25 -1.69 4.28 0.01
N LEU A 26 -2.10 3.22 -0.67
CA LEU A 26 -1.33 2.68 -1.78
C LEU A 26 -1.30 3.61 -2.99
N ALA A 27 -2.23 4.56 -3.06
CA ALA A 27 -2.19 5.59 -4.10
C ALA A 27 -0.97 6.49 -3.95
N ALA A 28 -0.44 6.62 -2.73
CA ALA A 28 0.76 7.42 -2.48
C ALA A 28 2.03 6.69 -2.91
N ALA A 29 2.11 5.38 -2.64
CA ALA A 29 3.33 4.61 -2.93
C ALA A 29 3.09 3.14 -2.61
N PRO A 30 3.94 2.23 -3.12
CA PRO A 30 3.93 0.86 -2.65
C PRO A 30 4.28 0.80 -1.15
N LEU A 31 3.62 -0.09 -0.41
CA LEU A 31 3.77 -0.17 1.03
C LEU A 31 3.79 -1.63 1.50
N PHE A 32 4.46 -1.85 2.62
CA PHE A 32 4.42 -3.12 3.33
C PHE A 32 3.19 -3.17 4.24
N VAL A 33 2.82 -4.37 4.67
CA VAL A 33 1.70 -4.54 5.60
C VAL A 33 1.92 -3.73 6.88
N SER A 34 3.16 -3.71 7.39
CA SER A 34 3.48 -2.95 8.59
C SER A 34 3.27 -1.44 8.42
N ASP A 35 3.48 -0.92 7.23
CA ASP A 35 3.22 0.48 6.94
C ASP A 35 1.72 0.78 7.04
N LEU A 36 0.91 -0.08 6.46
CA LEU A 36 -0.54 0.08 6.50
C LEU A 36 -1.06 -0.03 7.92
N GLN A 37 -0.52 -0.97 8.71
CA GLN A 37 -0.88 -1.07 10.12
C GLN A 37 -0.61 0.24 10.86
N ALA A 38 0.55 0.82 10.64
CA ALA A 38 0.95 2.03 11.34
C ALA A 38 0.09 3.23 10.92
N VAL A 39 -0.14 3.41 9.62
CA VAL A 39 -0.89 4.56 9.12
C VAL A 39 -2.37 4.46 9.49
N LEU A 40 -2.94 3.26 9.37
CA LEU A 40 -4.38 3.06 9.57
C LEU A 40 -4.74 2.72 11.00
N ASP A 41 -3.75 2.42 11.83
CA ASP A 41 -3.95 1.97 13.22
C ASP A 41 -4.86 0.74 13.28
N LEU A 42 -4.50 -0.28 12.53
CA LEU A 42 -5.25 -1.52 12.44
C LEU A 42 -4.35 -2.72 12.72
N PRO A 43 -4.90 -3.80 13.30
CA PRO A 43 -4.11 -5.01 13.51
C PRO A 43 -3.74 -5.67 12.18
N GLN A 44 -2.61 -6.40 12.21
CA GLN A 44 -2.11 -7.07 11.02
C GLN A 44 -3.14 -8.02 10.39
N PRO A 45 -3.86 -8.86 11.16
CA PRO A 45 -4.84 -9.76 10.51
C PRO A 45 -5.94 -9.03 9.77
N THR A 46 -6.37 -7.87 10.27
CA THR A 46 -7.39 -7.06 9.60
C THR A 46 -6.87 -6.53 8.27
N VAL A 47 -5.67 -5.95 8.29
CA VAL A 47 -5.05 -5.41 7.07
C VAL A 47 -4.84 -6.52 6.06
N SER A 48 -4.29 -7.66 6.50
CA SER A 48 -4.00 -8.78 5.59
C SER A 48 -5.26 -9.34 4.96
N ARG A 49 -6.35 -9.45 5.72
CA ARG A 49 -7.61 -9.97 5.19
C ARG A 49 -8.15 -9.08 4.08
N HIS A 50 -8.13 -7.77 4.28
CA HIS A 50 -8.59 -6.84 3.26
C HIS A 50 -7.67 -6.82 2.04
N LEU A 51 -6.36 -6.94 2.25
CA LEU A 51 -5.42 -7.02 1.14
C LEU A 51 -5.66 -8.26 0.28
N GLN A 52 -6.03 -9.39 0.90
CA GLN A 52 -6.37 -10.59 0.14
C GLN A 52 -7.60 -10.38 -0.74
N VAL A 53 -8.62 -9.71 -0.21
CA VAL A 53 -9.82 -9.38 -1.00
C VAL A 53 -9.43 -8.48 -2.17
N LEU A 54 -8.62 -7.45 -1.92
CA LEU A 54 -8.18 -6.52 -2.96
C LEU A 54 -7.32 -7.21 -4.02
N ARG A 55 -6.47 -8.15 -3.61
CA ARG A 55 -5.64 -8.89 -4.55
C ARG A 55 -6.48 -9.79 -5.45
N LYS A 56 -7.46 -10.48 -4.88
CA LYS A 56 -8.36 -11.32 -5.66
C LYS A 56 -9.21 -10.51 -6.63
N ALA A 57 -9.56 -9.28 -6.24
CA ALA A 57 -10.29 -8.36 -7.12
C ALA A 57 -9.39 -7.68 -8.14
N GLU A 58 -8.09 -7.98 -8.12
CA GLU A 58 -7.09 -7.42 -9.04
C GLU A 58 -6.92 -5.92 -8.94
N LEU A 59 -7.15 -5.38 -7.76
CA LEU A 59 -6.94 -3.95 -7.51
C LEU A 59 -5.55 -3.67 -6.95
N VAL A 60 -4.91 -4.68 -6.38
CA VAL A 60 -3.54 -4.56 -5.87
C VAL A 60 -2.71 -5.74 -6.35
N ARG A 61 -1.41 -5.53 -6.37
CA ARG A 61 -0.42 -6.55 -6.70
C ARG A 61 0.53 -6.71 -5.52
N ASP A 62 0.94 -7.93 -5.23
CA ASP A 62 1.87 -8.22 -4.16
C ASP A 62 3.20 -8.71 -4.73
N THR A 63 4.30 -8.29 -4.09
CA THR A 63 5.64 -8.66 -4.52
C THR A 63 6.46 -9.04 -3.30
N PRO A 64 7.05 -10.23 -3.26
CA PRO A 64 7.92 -10.60 -2.14
C PRO A 64 9.17 -9.73 -2.12
N VAL A 65 9.55 -9.27 -0.93
CA VAL A 65 10.78 -8.52 -0.71
C VAL A 65 11.38 -9.05 0.59
N ALA A 66 12.40 -9.91 0.48
CA ALA A 66 12.95 -10.66 1.61
C ALA A 66 11.84 -11.47 2.27
N GLN A 67 11.66 -11.34 3.59
CA GLN A 67 10.59 -12.05 4.29
C GLN A 67 9.28 -11.26 4.32
N PHE A 68 9.23 -10.12 3.65
CA PHE A 68 8.06 -9.25 3.66
C PHE A 68 7.36 -9.26 2.31
N VAL A 69 6.17 -8.66 2.25
CA VAL A 69 5.41 -8.53 1.01
C VAL A 69 5.10 -7.05 0.80
N LEU A 70 5.48 -6.55 -0.36
CA LEU A 70 5.21 -5.18 -0.77
C LEU A 70 3.95 -5.16 -1.63
N TYR A 71 3.00 -4.31 -1.27
CA TYR A 71 1.75 -4.16 -2.03
C TYR A 71 1.76 -2.85 -2.81
N ARG A 72 1.18 -2.89 -4.02
CA ARG A 72 1.04 -1.71 -4.85
C ARG A 72 -0.29 -1.73 -5.58
N LEU A 73 -0.77 -0.56 -5.96
CA LEU A 73 -1.99 -0.45 -6.76
C LEU A 73 -1.76 -1.00 -8.16
N ARG A 74 -2.79 -1.61 -8.70
CA ARG A 74 -2.84 -1.93 -10.11
C ARG A 74 -3.61 -0.83 -10.84
N ARG A 75 -2.88 -0.02 -11.60
CA ARG A 75 -3.48 1.08 -12.37
C ARG A 75 -3.54 0.78 -13.86
N ASP A 76 -3.10 -0.41 -14.23
CA ASP A 76 -2.90 -0.80 -15.63
C ASP A 76 -4.03 -1.66 -16.18
N ILE A 77 -5.18 -1.71 -15.53
CA ILE A 77 -6.27 -2.60 -15.89
C ILE A 77 -7.40 -1.86 -16.61
N GLY A 78 -7.06 -0.95 -17.52
CA GLY A 78 -8.01 -0.32 -18.43
C GLY A 78 -9.09 0.47 -17.71
N THR A 79 -10.35 0.15 -17.99
CA THR A 79 -11.50 0.85 -17.42
C THR A 79 -11.51 0.80 -15.91
N HIS A 80 -11.11 -0.33 -15.33
CA HIS A 80 -11.06 -0.48 -13.86
C HIS A 80 -9.99 0.41 -13.25
N GLY A 81 -8.83 0.51 -13.90
CA GLY A 81 -7.77 1.40 -13.45
C GLY A 81 -8.20 2.86 -13.48
N ARG A 82 -8.90 3.27 -14.54
CA ARG A 82 -9.42 4.64 -14.63
C ARG A 82 -10.47 4.91 -13.58
N LEU A 83 -11.37 3.96 -13.35
CA LEU A 83 -12.41 4.09 -12.32
C LEU A 83 -11.78 4.21 -10.94
N LEU A 84 -10.83 3.35 -10.62
CA LEU A 84 -10.14 3.37 -9.34
C LEU A 84 -9.42 4.70 -9.13
N SER A 85 -8.69 5.17 -10.14
CA SER A 85 -7.99 6.45 -10.06
C SER A 85 -8.95 7.61 -9.81
N ALA A 86 -10.08 7.62 -10.50
CA ALA A 86 -11.08 8.68 -10.33
C ALA A 86 -11.66 8.67 -8.91
N ILE A 87 -11.95 7.48 -8.37
CA ILE A 87 -12.45 7.37 -7.00
C ILE A 87 -11.44 7.89 -6.01
N LEU A 88 -10.18 7.49 -6.14
CA LEU A 88 -9.14 7.87 -5.20
C LEU A 88 -8.83 9.37 -5.26
N ASP A 89 -8.89 9.96 -6.45
CA ASP A 89 -8.72 11.40 -6.59
C ASP A 89 -9.86 12.17 -5.93
N ALA A 90 -11.09 11.70 -6.12
CA ALA A 90 -12.26 12.33 -5.52
C ALA A 90 -12.22 12.28 -4.00
N VAL A 91 -11.81 11.13 -3.45
CA VAL A 91 -11.78 10.91 -2.01
C VAL A 91 -10.88 11.92 -1.30
N VAL A 92 -9.69 12.18 -1.83
CA VAL A 92 -8.77 13.11 -1.16
C VAL A 92 -9.22 14.56 -1.27
N GLN A 93 -10.08 14.87 -2.22
CA GLN A 93 -10.60 16.24 -2.33
C GLN A 93 -11.68 16.51 -1.31
N ASP A 94 -12.48 15.50 -0.98
CA ASP A 94 -13.63 15.69 -0.11
C ASP A 94 -13.42 15.28 1.34
N ASP A 95 -12.34 14.54 1.62
CA ASP A 95 -12.14 13.93 2.94
C ASP A 95 -10.75 14.26 3.48
N ALA A 96 -10.72 15.14 4.49
CA ALA A 96 -9.45 15.58 5.08
C ALA A 96 -8.70 14.44 5.77
N ASP A 97 -9.43 13.51 6.38
CA ASP A 97 -8.78 12.37 7.04
C ASP A 97 -8.11 11.46 6.02
N MET A 98 -8.75 11.25 4.88
CA MET A 98 -8.16 10.47 3.81
C MET A 98 -6.91 11.15 3.24
N ARG A 99 -6.94 12.46 3.12
CA ARG A 99 -5.79 13.24 2.69
C ARG A 99 -4.62 13.07 3.65
N THR A 100 -4.90 13.14 4.94
CA THR A 100 -3.90 12.97 5.98
C THR A 100 -3.29 11.57 5.94
N GLU A 101 -4.12 10.55 5.80
CA GLU A 101 -3.64 9.18 5.71
C GLU A 101 -2.75 8.97 4.48
N ARG A 102 -3.13 9.56 3.35
CA ARG A 102 -2.31 9.47 2.13
C ARG A 102 -0.95 10.12 2.34
N ASP A 103 -0.92 11.28 3.00
CA ASP A 103 0.34 11.97 3.29
C ASP A 103 1.23 11.16 4.22
N ARG A 104 0.64 10.53 5.24
CA ARG A 104 1.39 9.67 6.15
C ARG A 104 1.94 8.44 5.45
N ALA A 105 1.18 7.88 4.53
CA ALA A 105 1.64 6.75 3.73
C ALA A 105 2.83 7.14 2.85
N ALA A 106 2.77 8.30 2.23
CA ALA A 106 3.88 8.81 1.44
C ALA A 106 5.13 8.99 2.29
N GLU A 107 4.97 9.50 3.51
CA GLU A 107 6.09 9.70 4.42
C GLU A 107 6.72 8.37 4.84
N ARG A 108 5.90 7.35 5.12
CA ARG A 108 6.42 6.03 5.44
C ARG A 108 7.28 5.47 4.31
N SER A 109 6.83 5.63 3.09
CA SER A 109 7.57 5.16 1.93
C SER A 109 8.91 5.88 1.78
N ARG A 110 8.91 7.20 1.97
CA ARG A 110 10.15 7.99 1.92
C ARG A 110 11.11 7.59 3.02
N SER A 111 10.60 7.24 4.20
CA SER A 111 11.41 6.74 5.31
C SER A 111 12.18 5.50 4.92
N HIS A 112 11.53 4.54 4.28
CA HIS A 112 12.18 3.33 3.82
C HIS A 112 13.28 3.63 2.81
N THR A 113 13.02 4.54 1.89
CA THR A 113 13.99 4.94 0.89
C THR A 113 15.21 5.58 1.53
N ARG A 114 14.99 6.48 2.47
CA ARG A 114 16.09 7.14 3.18
C ARG A 114 16.94 6.13 3.95
N THR A 115 16.30 5.22 4.64
CA THR A 115 17.00 4.18 5.39
C THR A 115 17.84 3.31 4.46
N ARG A 116 17.28 2.93 3.32
CA ARG A 116 18.00 2.10 2.37
C ARG A 116 19.23 2.81 1.81
N VAL A 117 19.10 4.09 1.53
CA VAL A 117 20.20 4.86 0.98
C VAL A 117 21.27 5.13 2.03
N ALA A 118 20.86 5.44 3.25
CA ALA A 118 21.79 5.77 4.33
C ALA A 118 22.44 4.54 4.89
N GLY A 119 21.79 3.46 4.83
CA GLY A 119 22.11 2.30 5.59
C GLY A 119 23.14 1.47 5.02
N PRO A 120 23.49 1.22 4.13
CA PRO A 120 24.38 0.20 3.91
C PRO A 120 25.63 0.63 4.24
N VAL A 121 25.28 1.21 4.58
CA VAL A 121 26.05 1.53 5.11
C VAL A 121 26.11 1.30 6.33
N ALA A 122 25.89 1.19 6.70
CA ALA A 122 25.87 0.89 7.67
C ALA A 122 25.67 0.12 8.21
N ASP A 123 25.35 -0.22 7.87
CA ASP A 123 25.33 -0.95 8.16
C ASP A 123 25.77 -1.34 8.54
N ARG A 124 25.79 -1.15 8.48
CA ARG A 124 25.96 -1.65 8.63
C ARG A 124 26.78 -1.90 9.06
N THR A 125 26.61 -1.93 9.26
CA THR A 125 27.17 -2.21 9.56
C THR A 125 27.75 -2.47 10.11
N PRO A 126 27.88 -2.54 10.30
CA PRO A 126 28.38 -2.83 10.81
C PRO A 126 28.97 -3.04 11.33
N ALA A 127 28.75 -2.99 11.36
CA ALA A 127 29.23 -3.27 11.63
C ALA A 127 29.85 -3.56 12.19
N ARG A 128 29.74 -3.59 12.26
CA ARG A 128 30.20 -3.94 12.43
C ARG A 128 31.09 -4.04 12.90
N THR A 129 30.82 -3.95 12.92
CA THR A 129 31.45 -4.08 13.03
C THR A 129 32.21 -4.28 13.66
N LYS A 130 32.25 -4.29 13.89
CA LYS A 130 32.77 -4.52 14.26
C LYS A 130 33.57 -4.69 14.79
N ARG A 131 33.59 -4.69 14.88
CA ARG A 131 34.22 -4.88 15.32
C ARG A 131 35.12 -5.09 15.85
N PRO A 132 35.26 -5.00 15.89
CA PRO A 132 35.93 -5.17 16.40
C PRO A 132 36.61 -5.25 16.82
N THR A 133 36.46 -5.09 16.77
CA THR A 133 36.86 -5.34 17.24
C THR A 133 37.17 -5.59 17.32
#